data_7a5c66a931e881485fddca538e55150e
#
_entry.id   7a5c66a931e881485fddca538e55150e
#
_cell.length_a   1.000
_cell.length_b   1.000
_cell.length_c   1.000
_cell.angle_alpha   90.00
_cell.angle_beta   90.00
_cell.angle_gamma   90.00
#
_symmetry.space_group_name_H-M   'P 1'
#
loop_
_entity.id
_entity.type
_entity.pdbx_description
1 polymer ?
#
loop_
_entity_poly.entity_id
_entity_poly.type
_entity_poly.pdbx_seq_one_letter_code
_entity_poly.pdbx_strand_id
1 'polypeptide(L)'
;MEKSSSKAFNVALKAKVIILGAGMSGIACGLTLNSNFKVSIFEKSRGVGGRLCAKKTTNGLLHLGAQFCTAQSDQFREFLAKNNAINFMGSAYECDKKLTIKTKNYFVHEQGMHGLLKKAAKSLNICFNQKAIHIDEREKIIYFESGHKETYDIIISSLPLPQSQDIFQSTIEHDS
;
A
#
# COMPACT_ATOMS: atom_id res chain seq x y z
N MET A 1 4.55 48.30 -32.02
CA MET A 1 4.77 46.86 -32.25
C MET A 1 5.41 46.28 -31.00
N GLU A 2 4.58 45.87 -30.05
CA GLU A 2 5.04 45.21 -28.80
C GLU A 2 5.08 43.70 -29.03
N LYS A 3 6.27 43.14 -28.83
CA LYS A 3 6.47 41.68 -28.88
C LYS A 3 5.99 41.09 -27.56
N SER A 4 4.83 40.45 -27.60
CA SER A 4 4.35 39.58 -26.54
C SER A 4 5.32 38.40 -26.36
N SER A 5 6.12 38.45 -25.31
CA SER A 5 6.97 37.36 -24.87
C SER A 5 6.08 36.35 -24.12
N SER A 6 5.68 35.28 -24.78
CA SER A 6 5.05 34.14 -24.15
C SER A 6 6.07 33.45 -23.26
N LYS A 7 5.99 33.69 -21.94
CA LYS A 7 6.68 32.87 -20.94
C LYS A 7 6.09 31.44 -20.98
N ALA A 8 6.80 30.55 -21.66
CA ALA A 8 6.53 29.13 -21.53
C ALA A 8 6.72 28.74 -20.07
N PHE A 9 5.63 28.36 -19.38
CA PHE A 9 5.66 27.75 -18.07
C PHE A 9 6.35 26.39 -18.22
N ASN A 10 7.61 26.32 -17.80
CA ASN A 10 8.35 25.08 -17.70
C ASN A 10 7.79 24.33 -16.49
N VAL A 11 6.72 23.54 -16.69
CA VAL A 11 6.19 22.64 -15.65
C VAL A 11 7.24 21.54 -15.49
N ALA A 12 8.05 21.64 -14.47
CA ALA A 12 9.00 20.59 -14.12
C ALA A 12 8.23 19.25 -14.02
N LEU A 13 8.58 18.31 -14.89
CA LEU A 13 7.97 16.98 -14.90
C LEU A 13 8.26 16.32 -13.55
N LYS A 14 7.20 15.96 -12.82
CA LYS A 14 7.34 15.22 -11.57
C LYS A 14 7.95 13.85 -11.85
N ALA A 15 8.95 13.46 -11.07
CA ALA A 15 9.55 12.13 -11.17
C ALA A 15 8.49 11.05 -10.99
N LYS A 16 8.62 9.98 -11.78
CA LYS A 16 7.70 8.85 -11.82
C LYS A 16 8.08 7.83 -10.77
N VAL A 17 7.23 7.70 -9.76
CA VAL A 17 7.40 6.73 -8.67
C VAL A 17 6.45 5.56 -8.89
N ILE A 18 7.00 4.35 -8.90
CA ILE A 18 6.20 3.14 -8.93
C ILE A 18 6.29 2.45 -7.57
N ILE A 19 5.15 2.07 -7.04
CA ILE A 19 5.02 1.32 -5.79
C ILE A 19 4.47 -0.06 -6.13
N LEU A 20 5.14 -1.12 -5.70
CA LEU A 20 4.67 -2.49 -5.84
C LEU A 20 3.93 -2.92 -4.58
N GLY A 21 2.64 -3.27 -4.75
CA GLY A 21 1.73 -3.72 -3.70
C GLY A 21 0.80 -2.62 -3.16
N ALA A 22 -0.50 -2.92 -3.14
CA ALA A 22 -1.56 -2.06 -2.58
C ALA A 22 -2.04 -2.54 -1.20
N GLY A 23 -1.11 -2.98 -0.37
CA GLY A 23 -1.31 -3.20 1.06
C GLY A 23 -1.24 -1.89 1.86
N MET A 24 -1.33 -1.95 3.19
CA MET A 24 -1.26 -0.77 4.07
C MET A 24 -0.04 0.09 3.78
N SER A 25 1.16 -0.51 3.70
CA SER A 25 2.42 0.22 3.48
C SER A 25 2.46 0.92 2.12
N GLY A 26 2.05 0.23 1.04
CA GLY A 26 2.02 0.81 -0.31
C GLY A 26 1.02 1.95 -0.43
N ILE A 27 -0.19 1.81 0.15
CA ILE A 27 -1.20 2.88 0.20
C ILE A 27 -0.70 4.08 1.01
N ALA A 28 -0.13 3.86 2.20
CA ALA A 28 0.40 4.94 3.03
C ALA A 28 1.54 5.69 2.31
N CYS A 29 2.47 4.96 1.69
CA CYS A 29 3.54 5.52 0.88
C CYS A 29 2.99 6.36 -0.29
N GLY A 30 2.01 5.81 -1.02
CA GLY A 30 1.36 6.50 -2.14
C GLY A 30 0.69 7.81 -1.71
N LEU A 31 -0.05 7.82 -0.60
CA LEU A 31 -0.68 9.02 -0.05
C LEU A 31 0.35 10.10 0.32
N THR A 32 1.49 9.70 0.86
CA THR A 32 2.56 10.64 1.24
C THR A 32 3.25 11.25 0.02
N LEU A 33 3.49 10.45 -1.02
CA LEU A 33 4.29 10.87 -2.18
C LEU A 33 3.48 11.55 -3.27
N ASN A 34 2.17 11.32 -3.35
CA ASN A 34 1.32 11.73 -4.49
C ASN A 34 1.26 13.25 -4.72
N SER A 35 1.57 14.07 -3.71
CA SER A 35 1.63 15.53 -3.86
C SER A 35 2.85 15.99 -4.67
N ASN A 36 3.99 15.32 -4.51
CA ASN A 36 5.29 15.74 -5.03
C ASN A 36 5.76 14.93 -6.25
N PHE A 37 5.24 13.73 -6.44
CA PHE A 37 5.64 12.78 -7.48
C PHE A 37 4.46 12.33 -8.33
N LYS A 38 4.75 11.79 -9.52
CA LYS A 38 3.77 11.05 -10.32
C LYS A 38 3.75 9.60 -9.84
N VAL A 39 2.87 9.31 -8.88
CA VAL A 39 2.80 7.99 -8.23
C VAL A 39 1.85 7.05 -8.98
N SER A 40 2.28 5.81 -9.22
CA SER A 40 1.44 4.69 -9.65
C SER A 40 1.72 3.48 -8.77
N ILE A 41 0.65 2.82 -8.31
CA ILE A 41 0.73 1.59 -7.50
C ILE A 41 0.31 0.41 -8.37
N PHE A 42 1.12 -0.64 -8.41
CA PHE A 42 0.79 -1.87 -9.13
C PHE A 42 0.51 -2.99 -8.14
N GLU A 43 -0.66 -3.59 -8.25
CA GLU A 43 -1.15 -4.64 -7.37
C GLU A 43 -1.50 -5.89 -8.17
N LYS A 44 -0.98 -7.05 -7.73
CA LYS A 44 -1.23 -8.34 -8.39
C LYS A 44 -2.68 -8.81 -8.27
N SER A 45 -3.36 -8.40 -7.21
CA SER A 45 -4.74 -8.79 -6.93
C SER A 45 -5.73 -7.82 -7.58
N ARG A 46 -7.01 -8.17 -7.53
CA ARG A 46 -8.12 -7.33 -8.03
C ARG A 46 -8.58 -6.24 -7.07
N GLY A 47 -7.90 -6.05 -5.93
CA GLY A 47 -8.28 -5.07 -4.92
C GLY A 47 -7.17 -4.78 -3.92
N VAL A 48 -7.36 -3.70 -3.17
CA VAL A 48 -6.45 -3.31 -2.09
C VAL A 48 -6.58 -4.22 -0.89
N GLY A 49 -5.55 -4.29 -0.06
CA GLY A 49 -5.65 -5.00 1.23
C GLY A 49 -4.38 -5.70 1.67
N GLY A 50 -3.77 -6.49 0.79
CA GLY A 50 -2.63 -7.32 1.18
C GLY A 50 -2.96 -8.18 2.42
N ARG A 51 -2.18 -8.08 3.49
CA ARG A 51 -2.39 -8.80 4.76
C ARG A 51 -3.60 -8.34 5.59
N LEU A 52 -4.35 -7.36 5.12
CA LEU A 52 -5.63 -6.93 5.71
C LEU A 52 -6.84 -7.55 4.99
N CYS A 53 -6.63 -8.42 4.00
CA CYS A 53 -7.71 -8.88 3.14
C CYS A 53 -8.73 -9.73 3.89
N ALA A 54 -9.98 -9.60 3.47
CA ALA A 54 -11.09 -10.43 3.90
C ALA A 54 -11.94 -10.79 2.68
N LYS A 55 -12.60 -11.94 2.72
CA LYS A 55 -13.46 -12.46 1.67
C LYS A 55 -14.90 -12.55 2.17
N LYS A 56 -15.84 -11.99 1.42
CA LYS A 56 -17.26 -12.18 1.67
C LYS A 56 -17.67 -13.58 1.24
N THR A 57 -18.35 -14.29 2.12
CA THR A 57 -18.90 -15.62 1.88
C THR A 57 -20.41 -15.60 2.14
N THR A 58 -21.11 -16.71 1.85
CA THR A 58 -22.54 -16.89 2.18
C THR A 58 -22.80 -16.79 3.69
N ASN A 59 -21.84 -17.20 4.51
CA ASN A 59 -21.96 -17.26 5.97
C ASN A 59 -21.37 -16.01 6.68
N GLY A 60 -21.01 -14.97 5.91
CA GLY A 60 -20.46 -13.74 6.47
C GLY A 60 -19.07 -13.41 5.92
N LEU A 61 -18.29 -12.68 6.70
CA LEU A 61 -16.98 -12.18 6.33
C LEU A 61 -15.88 -13.10 6.88
N LEU A 62 -15.08 -13.67 5.98
CA LEU A 62 -13.89 -14.47 6.33
C LEU A 62 -12.65 -13.58 6.27
N HIS A 63 -12.01 -13.34 7.40
CA HIS A 63 -10.74 -12.64 7.49
C HIS A 63 -9.59 -13.58 7.12
N LEU A 64 -8.84 -13.23 6.08
CA LEU A 64 -7.66 -13.97 5.61
C LEU A 64 -6.36 -13.41 6.16
N GLY A 65 -6.43 -12.27 6.86
CA GLY A 65 -5.32 -11.60 7.50
C GLY A 65 -5.76 -10.98 8.82
N ALA A 66 -5.33 -9.74 9.09
CA ALA A 66 -5.66 -9.05 10.33
C ALA A 66 -7.17 -8.88 10.50
N GLN A 67 -7.67 -9.20 11.68
CA GLN A 67 -9.07 -9.08 12.06
C GLN A 67 -9.36 -7.72 12.70
N PHE A 68 -8.37 -7.14 13.36
CA PHE A 68 -8.42 -5.85 14.05
C PHE A 68 -7.03 -5.21 14.06
N CYS A 69 -6.97 -3.96 14.50
CA CYS A 69 -5.71 -3.31 14.87
C CYS A 69 -5.86 -2.51 16.17
N THR A 70 -4.73 -2.09 16.73
CA THR A 70 -4.63 -1.09 17.79
C THR A 70 -3.89 0.12 17.25
N ALA A 71 -4.08 1.30 17.83
CA ALA A 71 -3.40 2.52 17.42
C ALA A 71 -2.65 3.14 18.59
N GLN A 72 -1.35 3.34 18.44
CA GLN A 72 -0.50 4.00 19.44
C GLN A 72 -0.33 5.49 19.13
N SER A 73 -0.18 5.86 17.85
CA SER A 73 0.01 7.26 17.44
C SER A 73 -1.31 7.96 17.08
N ASP A 74 -1.38 9.27 17.32
CA ASP A 74 -2.54 10.08 16.96
C ASP A 74 -2.74 10.14 15.45
N GLN A 75 -1.65 10.19 14.68
CA GLN A 75 -1.70 10.15 13.22
C GLN A 75 -2.41 8.90 12.70
N PHE A 76 -2.13 7.74 13.30
CA PHE A 76 -2.80 6.50 12.91
C PHE A 76 -4.26 6.46 13.36
N ARG A 77 -4.58 7.03 14.54
CA ARG A 77 -5.98 7.20 14.98
C ARG A 77 -6.78 8.07 14.03
N GLU A 78 -6.20 9.18 13.57
CA GLU A 78 -6.83 10.03 12.55
C GLU A 78 -7.06 9.28 11.23
N PHE A 79 -6.07 8.52 10.77
CA PHE A 79 -6.23 7.69 9.57
C PHE A 79 -7.40 6.71 9.73
N LEU A 80 -7.49 6.02 10.87
CA LEU A 80 -8.56 5.07 11.16
C LEU A 80 -9.92 5.76 11.16
N ALA A 81 -10.05 6.90 11.85
CA ALA A 81 -11.29 7.68 11.91
C ALA A 81 -11.73 8.18 10.52
N LYS A 82 -10.81 8.74 9.74
CA LYS A 82 -11.06 9.18 8.36
C LYS A 82 -11.51 8.05 7.44
N ASN A 83 -11.12 6.81 7.73
CA ASN A 83 -11.44 5.63 6.92
C ASN A 83 -12.51 4.72 7.54
N ASN A 84 -13.39 5.28 8.39
CA ASN A 84 -14.56 4.63 8.95
C ASN A 84 -14.24 3.40 9.82
N ALA A 85 -13.13 3.41 10.54
CA ALA A 85 -12.86 2.39 11.55
C ALA A 85 -13.88 2.48 12.69
N ILE A 86 -14.33 1.34 13.15
CA ILE A 86 -15.18 1.21 14.33
C ILE A 86 -14.25 0.91 15.51
N ASN A 87 -14.31 1.77 16.53
CA ASN A 87 -13.58 1.59 17.77
C ASN A 87 -14.44 0.84 18.79
N PHE A 88 -13.87 -0.15 19.44
CA PHE A 88 -14.50 -0.81 20.59
C PHE A 88 -13.46 -1.15 21.65
N MET A 89 -13.91 -1.18 22.89
CA MET A 89 -13.10 -1.64 24.01
C MET A 89 -13.24 -3.15 24.15
N GLY A 90 -12.14 -3.86 24.16
CA GLY A 90 -12.13 -5.31 24.27
C GLY A 90 -11.01 -5.82 25.18
N SER A 91 -11.16 -7.02 25.67
CA SER A 91 -10.14 -7.70 26.47
C SER A 91 -9.54 -8.84 25.66
N ALA A 92 -8.22 -8.90 25.65
CA ALA A 92 -7.46 -10.00 25.03
C ALA A 92 -6.59 -10.69 26.06
N TYR A 93 -6.48 -12.00 25.90
CA TYR A 93 -5.53 -12.80 26.67
C TYR A 93 -4.17 -12.72 25.97
N GLU A 94 -3.18 -12.23 26.69
CA GLU A 94 -1.77 -12.30 26.26
C GLU A 94 -1.09 -13.41 27.07
N CYS A 95 -0.55 -14.41 26.39
CA CYS A 95 0.21 -15.49 26.98
C CYS A 95 1.68 -15.32 26.62
N ASP A 96 2.41 -14.68 27.51
CA ASP A 96 3.88 -14.64 27.44
C ASP A 96 4.43 -15.65 28.48
N LYS A 97 4.86 -15.22 29.65
CA LYS A 97 5.25 -16.10 30.75
C LYS A 97 4.10 -16.38 31.72
N LYS A 98 3.11 -15.50 31.75
CA LYS A 98 1.86 -15.65 32.51
C LYS A 98 0.69 -15.21 31.66
N LEU A 99 -0.44 -15.89 31.82
CA LEU A 99 -1.70 -15.46 31.20
C LEU A 99 -2.14 -14.13 31.84
N THR A 100 -2.18 -13.08 31.04
CA THR A 100 -2.64 -11.75 31.45
C THR A 100 -3.81 -11.30 30.59
N ILE A 101 -4.77 -10.60 31.22
CA ILE A 101 -5.87 -9.97 30.51
C ILE A 101 -5.52 -8.52 30.33
N LYS A 102 -5.49 -8.04 29.09
CA LYS A 102 -5.30 -6.61 28.77
C LYS A 102 -6.53 -6.08 28.06
N THR A 103 -7.12 -5.04 28.64
CA THR A 103 -8.22 -4.29 28.01
C THR A 103 -7.63 -3.15 27.21
N LYS A 104 -7.95 -3.10 25.93
CA LYS A 104 -7.45 -2.08 24.98
C LYS A 104 -8.56 -1.62 24.05
N ASN A 105 -8.33 -0.48 23.43
CA ASN A 105 -9.12 -0.03 22.27
C ASN A 105 -8.66 -0.78 21.03
N TYR A 106 -9.61 -1.45 20.38
CA TYR A 106 -9.44 -2.16 19.12
C TYR A 106 -10.21 -1.44 18.03
N PHE A 107 -9.69 -1.51 16.83
CA PHE A 107 -10.33 -0.94 15.64
C PHE A 107 -10.59 -2.04 14.63
N VAL A 108 -11.80 -2.04 14.11
CA VAL A 108 -12.27 -2.94 13.04
C VAL A 108 -12.92 -2.14 11.94
N HIS A 109 -13.25 -2.80 10.82
CA HIS A 109 -14.04 -2.20 9.78
C HIS A 109 -15.13 -3.20 9.33
N GLU A 110 -16.35 -2.72 9.11
CA GLU A 110 -17.52 -3.57 8.78
C GLU A 110 -17.32 -4.47 7.55
N GLN A 111 -16.54 -4.02 6.58
CA GLN A 111 -16.20 -4.77 5.37
C GLN A 111 -14.92 -5.60 5.51
N GLY A 112 -14.39 -5.77 6.73
CA GLY A 112 -13.06 -6.31 7.01
C GLY A 112 -11.97 -5.24 6.94
N MET A 113 -10.82 -5.50 7.52
CA MET A 113 -9.76 -4.51 7.70
C MET A 113 -9.29 -3.86 6.39
N HIS A 114 -9.38 -4.55 5.24
CA HIS A 114 -9.07 -3.94 3.93
C HIS A 114 -10.04 -2.80 3.55
N GLY A 115 -11.22 -2.70 4.18
CA GLY A 115 -12.15 -1.60 3.99
C GLY A 115 -11.55 -0.25 4.33
N LEU A 116 -10.64 -0.19 5.32
CA LEU A 116 -9.87 1.00 5.67
C LEU A 116 -9.08 1.55 4.47
N LEU A 117 -8.56 0.66 3.62
CA LEU A 117 -7.75 1.05 2.48
C LEU A 117 -8.59 1.45 1.26
N LYS A 118 -9.80 0.92 1.12
CA LYS A 118 -10.67 1.22 -0.04
C LYS A 118 -10.98 2.71 -0.17
N LYS A 119 -11.23 3.39 0.95
CA LYS A 119 -11.51 4.84 0.94
C LYS A 119 -10.23 5.62 0.68
N ALA A 120 -9.15 5.29 1.37
CA ALA A 120 -7.84 5.93 1.21
C ALA A 120 -7.29 5.78 -0.23
N ALA A 121 -7.51 4.64 -0.86
CA ALA A 121 -7.04 4.34 -2.20
C ALA A 121 -7.72 5.16 -3.31
N LYS A 122 -8.89 5.77 -3.06
CA LYS A 122 -9.65 6.52 -4.09
C LYS A 122 -8.89 7.69 -4.72
N SER A 123 -7.95 8.27 -3.98
CA SER A 123 -7.13 9.39 -4.45
C SER A 123 -5.83 8.96 -5.13
N LEU A 124 -5.59 7.66 -5.28
CA LEU A 124 -4.36 7.10 -5.81
C LEU A 124 -4.59 6.43 -7.16
N ASN A 125 -3.58 6.50 -8.03
CA ASN A 125 -3.57 5.75 -9.27
C ASN A 125 -3.10 4.31 -8.98
N ILE A 126 -4.02 3.33 -9.03
CA ILE A 126 -3.75 1.93 -8.73
C ILE A 126 -4.11 1.06 -9.93
N CYS A 127 -3.14 0.32 -10.43
CA CYS A 127 -3.29 -0.66 -11.48
C CYS A 127 -3.41 -2.05 -10.87
N PHE A 128 -4.60 -2.63 -10.93
CA PHE A 128 -4.88 -3.98 -10.42
C PHE A 128 -4.58 -5.06 -11.44
N ASN A 129 -4.49 -6.34 -11.00
CA ASN A 129 -4.16 -7.50 -11.82
C ASN A 129 -2.83 -7.36 -12.55
N GLN A 130 -1.88 -6.67 -11.93
CA GLN A 130 -0.55 -6.39 -12.46
C GLN A 130 0.50 -6.99 -11.51
N LYS A 131 0.85 -8.25 -11.74
CA LYS A 131 1.90 -8.94 -11.00
C LYS A 131 3.24 -8.62 -11.64
N ALA A 132 4.09 -7.87 -10.97
CA ALA A 132 5.47 -7.67 -11.38
C ALA A 132 6.23 -9.00 -11.29
N ILE A 133 7.02 -9.31 -12.32
CA ILE A 133 7.78 -10.56 -12.43
C ILE A 133 9.28 -10.34 -12.58
N HIS A 134 9.69 -9.16 -13.06
CA HIS A 134 11.10 -8.83 -13.23
C HIS A 134 11.30 -7.30 -13.28
N ILE A 135 12.43 -6.83 -12.80
CA ILE A 135 12.87 -5.43 -12.86
C ILE A 135 14.23 -5.40 -13.55
N ASP A 136 14.30 -4.65 -14.66
CA ASP A 136 15.57 -4.25 -15.25
C ASP A 136 16.00 -2.91 -14.64
N GLU A 137 16.97 -2.96 -13.74
CA GLU A 137 17.45 -1.78 -13.03
C GLU A 137 18.29 -0.85 -13.90
N ARG A 138 18.95 -1.36 -14.94
CA ARG A 138 19.77 -0.56 -15.87
C ARG A 138 18.89 0.27 -16.78
N GLU A 139 17.89 -0.38 -17.37
CA GLU A 139 16.93 0.27 -18.28
C GLU A 139 15.79 0.94 -17.52
N LYS A 140 15.68 0.73 -16.20
CA LYS A 140 14.57 1.21 -15.33
C LYS A 140 13.21 0.79 -15.87
N ILE A 141 13.06 -0.50 -16.20
CA ILE A 141 11.82 -1.09 -16.72
C ILE A 141 11.33 -2.18 -15.77
N ILE A 142 10.03 -2.17 -15.48
CA ILE A 142 9.33 -3.25 -14.80
C ILE A 142 8.57 -4.07 -15.83
N TYR A 143 8.63 -5.38 -15.69
CA TYR A 143 7.90 -6.36 -16.50
C TYR A 143 6.81 -7.00 -15.66
N PHE A 144 5.62 -7.08 -16.22
CA PHE A 144 4.46 -7.70 -15.59
C PHE A 144 4.06 -9.01 -16.27
N GLU A 145 3.46 -9.92 -15.51
CA GLU A 145 2.98 -11.23 -16.00
C GLU A 145 1.97 -11.08 -17.16
N SER A 146 1.24 -9.96 -17.21
CA SER A 146 0.33 -9.61 -18.30
C SER A 146 1.01 -9.27 -19.63
N GLY A 147 2.35 -9.19 -19.69
CA GLY A 147 3.14 -8.67 -20.81
C GLY A 147 3.26 -7.15 -20.83
N HIS A 148 2.57 -6.43 -19.93
CA HIS A 148 2.75 -4.99 -19.78
C HIS A 148 4.17 -4.66 -19.29
N LYS A 149 4.69 -3.51 -19.72
CA LYS A 149 5.98 -2.96 -19.26
C LYS A 149 5.76 -1.52 -18.83
N GLU A 150 6.50 -1.10 -17.80
CA GLU A 150 6.40 0.27 -17.28
C GLU A 150 7.78 0.81 -16.92
N THR A 151 8.07 2.06 -17.30
CA THR A 151 9.31 2.73 -16.91
C THR A 151 9.15 3.46 -15.59
N TYR A 152 10.24 3.70 -14.87
CA TYR A 152 10.23 4.40 -13.60
C TYR A 152 11.48 5.26 -13.40
N ASP A 153 11.38 6.30 -12.58
CA ASP A 153 12.53 7.01 -12.02
C ASP A 153 12.91 6.42 -10.66
N ILE A 154 11.89 6.10 -9.85
CA ILE A 154 12.02 5.51 -8.50
C ILE A 154 11.07 4.32 -8.40
N ILE A 155 11.55 3.23 -7.83
CA ILE A 155 10.74 2.06 -7.49
C ILE A 155 10.75 1.82 -5.99
N ILE A 156 9.58 1.51 -5.43
CA ILE A 156 9.40 1.19 -4.00
C ILE A 156 8.67 -0.14 -3.92
N SER A 157 9.27 -1.13 -3.26
CA SER A 157 8.60 -2.39 -2.96
C SER A 157 7.98 -2.36 -1.57
N SER A 158 6.67 -2.57 -1.48
CA SER A 158 5.94 -2.82 -0.23
C SER A 158 5.58 -4.30 -0.06
N LEU A 159 6.16 -5.16 -0.90
CA LEU A 159 5.96 -6.59 -0.88
C LEU A 159 6.71 -7.23 0.30
N PRO A 160 6.30 -8.43 0.76
CA PRO A 160 7.11 -9.24 1.65
C PRO A 160 8.48 -9.55 1.04
N LEU A 161 9.52 -9.63 1.89
CA LEU A 161 10.91 -9.80 1.44
C LEU A 161 11.11 -10.95 0.43
N PRO A 162 10.58 -12.17 0.62
CA PRO A 162 10.75 -13.24 -0.36
C PRO A 162 10.21 -12.87 -1.75
N GLN A 163 9.03 -12.22 -1.82
CA GLN A 163 8.45 -11.78 -3.10
C GLN A 163 9.24 -10.63 -3.73
N SER A 164 9.86 -9.76 -2.93
CA SER A 164 10.74 -8.72 -3.45
C SER A 164 12.02 -9.32 -4.01
N GLN A 165 12.64 -10.27 -3.31
CA GLN A 165 13.85 -10.95 -3.76
C GLN A 165 13.68 -11.62 -5.12
N ASP A 166 12.54 -12.29 -5.35
CA ASP A 166 12.24 -12.94 -6.63
C ASP A 166 12.21 -11.94 -7.81
N ILE A 167 11.86 -10.69 -7.56
CA ILE A 167 11.67 -9.65 -8.59
C ILE A 167 12.96 -8.85 -8.81
N PHE A 168 13.72 -8.59 -7.73
CA PHE A 168 14.98 -7.85 -7.73
C PHE A 168 16.18 -8.80 -7.77
N GLN A 169 16.23 -9.72 -8.70
CA GLN A 169 17.15 -10.86 -8.77
C GLN A 169 18.66 -10.56 -8.71
N SER A 170 19.09 -9.30 -8.68
CA SER A 170 20.50 -8.95 -8.83
C SER A 170 21.09 -8.02 -7.77
N THR A 171 20.33 -7.49 -6.83
CA THR A 171 20.80 -6.33 -6.04
C THR A 171 20.77 -6.50 -4.52
N ILE A 172 20.24 -7.59 -3.98
CA ILE A 172 20.37 -7.82 -2.53
C ILE A 172 21.59 -8.71 -2.30
N GLU A 173 22.78 -8.13 -2.38
CA GLU A 173 23.94 -8.69 -1.72
C GLU A 173 23.64 -8.66 -0.21
N HIS A 174 23.54 -9.84 0.39
CA HIS A 174 23.51 -9.98 1.82
C HIS A 174 24.87 -9.57 2.36
N ASP A 175 24.99 -8.42 2.98
CA ASP A 175 26.04 -8.12 3.91
C ASP A 175 25.95 -9.15 5.06
N SER A 176 26.79 -10.16 4.97
CA SER A 176 26.93 -11.25 5.95
C SER A 176 27.78 -10.81 7.14
#